data_836d9d964799a2bd86e097fd65266334
#
_entry.id   836d9d964799a2bd86e097fd65266334
#
_cell.length_a   1.000
_cell.length_b   1.000
_cell.length_c   1.000
_cell.angle_alpha   90.00
_cell.angle_beta   90.00
_cell.angle_gamma   90.00
#
_symmetry.space_group_name_H-M   'P 1'
#
loop_
_entity.id
_entity.type
_entity.pdbx_description
1 polymer ?
#
loop_
_entity_poly.entity_id
_entity_poly.type
_entity_poly.pdbx_seq_one_letter_code
_entity_poly.pdbx_strand_id
1 'polypeptide(L)'
;MNFLFIHEVNWRDKVTFEIHDIPELLSVAGHSVVFIDYPEVLLDKRASNSRFFRTTFSRVQSRTHDGSTVDVRTPGRILPGFADRLVASLTFVPLLIRTIRSEKIDLIVLYGVATNGWQTVLIAKLMRIPVIFRAIDVSHLLRGSLFKKLIRTAERFIYRNVDHISVHNKALAEYCISFGADKNNVSVDYPRFDTNRFAPQARDQNLASSYGISPEHKVVFYRGTLYRFCGLERFLELFAETLRSNQKVMVLIIGSGEAAKDITDAIHRLGVESQVILRPFVEYSELVKHICLADVSVNTFVPSLVTDCALPGRVLQSLACGIPVVSTPLKGLIGYAGDSKSVVYAPLGVEFVNAVNDLLLNKPERDRLSVAGRELIASKGNWQDFTTEFIELCRSVMARK
;
A
#
# COMPACT_ATOMS: atom_id res chain seq x y z
N MET A 1 -18.81 2.65 -18.19
CA MET A 1 -18.99 3.57 -17.04
C MET A 1 -17.83 4.56 -17.01
N ASN A 2 -18.10 5.77 -16.51
CA ASN A 2 -17.12 6.84 -16.36
C ASN A 2 -16.78 6.97 -14.87
N PHE A 3 -15.60 6.55 -14.48
CA PHE A 3 -15.15 6.55 -13.09
C PHE A 3 -14.30 7.78 -12.77
N LEU A 4 -14.51 8.32 -11.58
CA LEU A 4 -13.63 9.32 -11.00
C LEU A 4 -12.98 8.78 -9.74
N PHE A 5 -11.67 8.63 -9.76
CA PHE A 5 -10.87 8.28 -8.59
C PHE A 5 -10.30 9.53 -7.93
N ILE A 6 -10.30 9.57 -6.61
CA ILE A 6 -9.81 10.72 -5.84
C ILE A 6 -8.93 10.25 -4.68
N HIS A 7 -7.70 10.72 -4.65
CA HIS A 7 -6.77 10.45 -3.54
C HIS A 7 -5.94 11.68 -3.19
N GLU A 8 -5.38 11.69 -1.97
CA GLU A 8 -4.53 12.76 -1.44
C GLU A 8 -3.01 12.47 -1.63
N VAL A 9 -2.65 11.80 -2.70
CA VAL A 9 -1.25 11.49 -3.07
C VAL A 9 -1.03 11.83 -4.54
N ASN A 10 0.23 12.08 -4.91
CA ASN A 10 0.61 12.28 -6.30
C ASN A 10 0.63 10.93 -7.02
N TRP A 11 -0.14 10.80 -8.10
CA TRP A 11 -0.22 9.58 -8.91
C TRP A 11 1.13 9.17 -9.50
N ARG A 12 1.89 10.14 -10.01
CA ARG A 12 3.11 9.87 -10.79
C ARG A 12 4.31 9.51 -9.93
N ASP A 13 4.43 10.16 -8.77
CA ASP A 13 5.63 10.08 -7.94
C ASP A 13 5.49 9.10 -6.77
N LYS A 14 4.25 8.67 -6.49
CA LYS A 14 4.01 7.70 -5.41
C LYS A 14 4.49 6.31 -5.78
N VAL A 15 5.05 5.59 -4.81
CA VAL A 15 5.34 4.15 -4.96
C VAL A 15 4.07 3.42 -5.38
N THR A 16 4.21 2.49 -6.33
CA THR A 16 3.09 1.73 -6.89
C THR A 16 2.39 0.87 -5.84
N PHE A 17 1.08 1.01 -5.74
CA PHE A 17 0.20 0.24 -4.86
C PHE A 17 -1.25 0.30 -5.39
N GLU A 18 -2.22 -0.25 -4.70
CA GLU A 18 -3.63 -0.45 -5.11
C GLU A 18 -4.29 0.74 -5.83
N ILE A 19 -3.91 2.00 -5.50
CA ILE A 19 -4.47 3.18 -6.18
C ILE A 19 -4.13 3.26 -7.67
N HIS A 20 -3.08 2.54 -8.10
CA HIS A 20 -2.73 2.42 -9.52
C HIS A 20 -3.41 1.20 -10.14
N ASP A 21 -3.49 0.09 -9.39
CA ASP A 21 -4.03 -1.16 -9.89
C ASP A 21 -5.51 -1.02 -10.29
N ILE A 22 -6.39 -0.56 -9.40
CA ILE A 22 -7.83 -0.53 -9.65
C ILE A 22 -8.21 0.40 -10.82
N PRO A 23 -7.72 1.67 -10.88
CA PRO A 23 -8.01 2.54 -12.02
C PRO A 23 -7.51 1.98 -13.36
N GLU A 24 -6.30 1.42 -13.37
CA GLU A 24 -5.73 0.87 -14.59
C GLU A 24 -6.48 -0.37 -15.06
N LEU A 25 -6.87 -1.27 -14.15
CA LEU A 25 -7.69 -2.44 -14.46
C LEU A 25 -9.05 -2.07 -15.06
N LEU A 26 -9.74 -1.09 -14.47
CA LEU A 26 -11.02 -0.61 -15.02
C LEU A 26 -10.83 0.02 -16.39
N SER A 27 -9.72 0.72 -16.62
CA SER A 27 -9.41 1.28 -17.94
C SER A 27 -9.15 0.18 -18.96
N VAL A 28 -8.38 -0.85 -18.62
CA VAL A 28 -8.14 -2.03 -19.49
C VAL A 28 -9.46 -2.77 -19.76
N ALA A 29 -10.38 -2.80 -18.80
CA ALA A 29 -11.74 -3.35 -18.99
C ALA A 29 -12.66 -2.48 -19.86
N GLY A 30 -12.15 -1.41 -20.48
CA GLY A 30 -12.88 -0.56 -21.42
C GLY A 30 -13.71 0.55 -20.77
N HIS A 31 -13.46 0.90 -19.52
CA HIS A 31 -14.11 2.01 -18.83
C HIS A 31 -13.30 3.30 -18.94
N SER A 32 -13.99 4.45 -18.95
CA SER A 32 -13.34 5.76 -18.85
C SER A 32 -12.93 6.03 -17.41
N VAL A 33 -11.66 6.35 -17.19
CA VAL A 33 -11.12 6.56 -15.84
C VAL A 33 -10.38 7.88 -15.76
N VAL A 34 -10.83 8.73 -14.86
CA VAL A 34 -10.16 9.97 -14.48
C VAL A 34 -9.69 9.84 -13.02
N PHE A 35 -8.49 10.29 -12.73
CA PHE A 35 -7.93 10.33 -11.39
C PHE A 35 -7.65 11.80 -11.00
N ILE A 36 -8.21 12.28 -9.89
CA ILE A 36 -7.78 13.53 -9.28
C ILE A 36 -6.81 13.20 -8.16
N ASP A 37 -5.56 13.57 -8.37
CA ASP A 37 -4.48 13.39 -7.43
C ASP A 37 -4.26 14.63 -6.54
N TYR A 38 -3.23 14.58 -5.70
CA TYR A 38 -2.84 15.68 -4.85
C TYR A 38 -1.43 16.16 -5.20
N PRO A 39 -1.19 17.47 -5.30
CA PRO A 39 0.12 18.01 -5.61
C PRO A 39 1.06 17.89 -4.40
N GLU A 40 1.58 16.70 -4.11
CA GLU A 40 2.59 16.52 -3.07
C GLU A 40 3.87 17.29 -3.42
N VAL A 41 4.42 18.01 -2.44
CA VAL A 41 5.78 18.54 -2.53
C VAL A 41 6.73 17.38 -2.26
N LEU A 42 6.94 16.55 -3.22
CA LEU A 42 8.13 15.72 -3.18
C LEU A 42 9.32 16.62 -3.50
N LEU A 43 10.38 16.38 -2.80
CA LEU A 43 11.68 17.03 -2.72
C LEU A 43 12.35 17.48 -4.05
N ASP A 44 11.66 17.39 -5.16
CA ASP A 44 12.19 17.83 -6.45
C ASP A 44 11.95 19.33 -6.67
N LYS A 45 13.02 20.10 -6.50
CA LYS A 45 13.08 21.53 -6.79
C LYS A 45 12.70 21.91 -8.23
N ARG A 46 12.59 20.94 -9.15
CA ARG A 46 12.21 21.13 -10.55
C ARG A 46 10.71 21.32 -10.78
N ALA A 47 9.87 20.97 -9.82
CA ALA A 47 8.42 21.20 -9.89
C ALA A 47 8.01 22.68 -9.67
N SER A 48 8.96 23.62 -9.76
CA SER A 48 8.72 25.04 -9.42
C SER A 48 7.74 25.76 -10.35
N ASN A 49 7.54 25.28 -11.58
CA ASN A 49 6.70 25.98 -12.57
C ASN A 49 5.22 25.56 -12.57
N SER A 50 4.83 24.51 -11.83
CA SER A 50 3.44 24.08 -11.74
C SER A 50 2.68 24.63 -10.51
N ARG A 51 3.28 25.54 -9.76
CA ARG A 51 2.74 26.01 -8.47
C ARG A 51 1.40 26.73 -8.56
N PHE A 52 1.10 27.36 -9.67
CA PHE A 52 -0.08 28.24 -9.81
C PHE A 52 -1.22 27.64 -10.62
N PHE A 53 -0.98 26.64 -11.45
CA PHE A 53 -1.98 26.11 -12.37
C PHE A 53 -2.32 24.65 -12.07
N ARG A 54 -3.60 24.28 -12.29
CA ARG A 54 -3.97 22.88 -12.38
C ARG A 54 -3.22 22.23 -13.54
N THR A 55 -2.80 21.00 -13.34
CA THR A 55 -2.16 20.19 -14.38
C THR A 55 -3.10 19.07 -14.80
N THR A 56 -3.17 18.80 -16.09
CA THR A 56 -3.92 17.66 -16.63
C THR A 56 -2.95 16.85 -17.48
N PHE A 57 -2.89 15.55 -17.21
CA PHE A 57 -2.14 14.59 -17.99
C PHE A 57 -3.15 13.59 -18.55
N SER A 58 -3.28 13.53 -19.88
CA SER A 58 -4.17 12.59 -20.54
C SER A 58 -3.38 11.33 -20.91
N ARG A 59 -3.99 10.17 -20.70
CA ARG A 59 -3.41 8.87 -21.03
C ARG A 59 -2.01 8.71 -20.47
N VAL A 60 -1.90 8.85 -19.14
CA VAL A 60 -0.61 8.65 -18.46
C VAL A 60 -0.08 7.24 -18.70
N GLN A 61 1.24 7.10 -18.70
CA GLN A 61 1.88 5.81 -18.86
C GLN A 61 1.41 4.84 -17.77
N SER A 62 1.09 3.60 -18.17
CA SER A 62 0.71 2.52 -17.26
C SER A 62 1.81 2.27 -16.23
N ARG A 63 1.42 2.04 -15.00
CA ARG A 63 2.32 1.76 -13.88
C ARG A 63 2.26 0.31 -13.42
N THR A 64 1.13 -0.34 -13.62
CA THR A 64 0.86 -1.71 -13.18
C THR A 64 0.29 -2.59 -14.28
N HIS A 65 -0.58 -2.05 -15.13
CA HIS A 65 -1.30 -2.82 -16.14
C HIS A 65 -1.14 -2.18 -17.52
N ASP A 66 -0.39 -2.85 -18.39
CA ASP A 66 -0.10 -2.38 -19.74
C ASP A 66 -1.39 -2.15 -20.54
N GLY A 67 -1.40 -1.08 -21.34
CA GLY A 67 -2.55 -0.70 -22.16
C GLY A 67 -3.60 0.14 -21.44
N SER A 68 -3.42 0.46 -20.17
CA SER A 68 -4.31 1.37 -19.45
C SER A 68 -4.26 2.79 -19.99
N THR A 69 -5.38 3.52 -19.89
CA THR A 69 -5.55 4.91 -20.37
C THR A 69 -6.19 5.76 -19.29
N VAL A 70 -5.49 6.01 -18.21
CA VAL A 70 -5.97 6.85 -17.10
C VAL A 70 -5.62 8.31 -17.34
N ASP A 71 -6.60 9.21 -17.17
CA ASP A 71 -6.38 10.65 -17.20
C ASP A 71 -6.15 11.17 -15.78
N VAL A 72 -5.04 11.85 -15.55
CA VAL A 72 -4.69 12.39 -14.22
C VAL A 72 -4.86 13.91 -14.20
N ARG A 73 -5.54 14.42 -13.19
CA ARG A 73 -5.78 15.84 -12.96
C ARG A 73 -5.30 16.25 -11.58
N THR A 74 -4.43 17.25 -11.52
CA THR A 74 -3.89 17.77 -10.28
C THR A 74 -4.45 19.16 -10.01
N PRO A 75 -5.03 19.44 -8.82
CA PRO A 75 -5.51 20.78 -8.47
C PRO A 75 -4.37 21.78 -8.40
N GLY A 76 -4.68 23.05 -8.68
CA GLY A 76 -3.68 24.13 -8.62
C GLY A 76 -3.19 24.39 -7.20
N ARG A 77 -1.92 24.80 -7.08
CA ARG A 77 -1.26 25.22 -5.83
C ARG A 77 -0.92 26.70 -5.94
N ILE A 78 -1.25 27.48 -4.93
CA ILE A 78 -1.02 28.92 -4.95
C ILE A 78 0.03 29.35 -3.94
N LEU A 79 0.21 28.62 -2.83
CA LEU A 79 1.12 28.99 -1.75
C LEU A 79 2.02 27.84 -1.33
N PRO A 80 3.29 28.11 -0.96
CA PRO A 80 4.20 27.09 -0.45
C PRO A 80 3.92 26.74 1.02
N GLY A 81 4.40 25.56 1.46
CA GLY A 81 4.37 25.15 2.86
C GLY A 81 3.01 24.68 3.36
N PHE A 82 2.70 24.95 4.61
CA PHE A 82 1.49 24.51 5.30
C PHE A 82 0.19 25.02 4.66
N ALA A 83 0.18 26.25 4.16
CA ALA A 83 -0.98 26.86 3.49
C ALA A 83 -1.32 26.19 2.16
N ASP A 84 -0.38 25.45 1.56
CA ASP A 84 -0.56 24.72 0.32
C ASP A 84 -1.73 23.71 0.39
N ARG A 85 -1.87 22.96 1.48
CA ARG A 85 -2.98 22.02 1.65
C ARG A 85 -4.34 22.70 1.73
N LEU A 86 -4.42 23.86 2.38
CA LEU A 86 -5.67 24.65 2.44
C LEU A 86 -6.05 25.17 1.06
N VAL A 87 -5.08 25.69 0.32
CA VAL A 87 -5.34 26.23 -1.02
C VAL A 87 -5.67 25.12 -2.00
N ALA A 88 -4.95 24.01 -1.98
CA ALA A 88 -5.28 22.85 -2.82
C ALA A 88 -6.68 22.31 -2.53
N SER A 89 -7.13 22.33 -1.26
CA SER A 89 -8.50 21.98 -0.88
C SER A 89 -9.54 22.93 -1.50
N LEU A 90 -9.24 24.22 -1.63
CA LEU A 90 -10.13 25.20 -2.27
C LEU A 90 -10.12 25.08 -3.80
N THR A 91 -8.95 24.91 -4.42
CA THR A 91 -8.84 24.76 -5.89
C THR A 91 -9.34 23.40 -6.37
N PHE A 92 -9.40 22.41 -5.50
CA PHE A 92 -9.96 21.09 -5.77
C PHE A 92 -11.46 21.15 -6.09
N VAL A 93 -12.25 21.95 -5.37
CA VAL A 93 -13.71 22.02 -5.52
C VAL A 93 -14.13 22.36 -6.96
N PRO A 94 -13.67 23.46 -7.58
CA PRO A 94 -14.04 23.78 -8.96
C PRO A 94 -13.49 22.74 -9.96
N LEU A 95 -12.33 22.13 -9.70
CA LEU A 95 -11.80 21.04 -10.51
C LEU A 95 -12.73 19.82 -10.46
N LEU A 96 -13.18 19.43 -9.27
CA LEU A 96 -14.11 18.31 -9.06
C LEU A 96 -15.40 18.51 -9.82
N ILE A 97 -16.08 19.66 -9.61
CA ILE A 97 -17.36 19.97 -10.28
C ILE A 97 -17.21 19.96 -11.80
N ARG A 98 -16.13 20.58 -12.31
CA ARG A 98 -15.86 20.60 -13.75
C ARG A 98 -15.62 19.19 -14.28
N THR A 99 -14.81 18.39 -13.58
CA THR A 99 -14.51 17.00 -13.99
C THR A 99 -15.78 16.16 -14.04
N ILE A 100 -16.60 16.20 -12.99
CA ILE A 100 -17.88 15.45 -12.98
C ILE A 100 -18.74 15.79 -14.19
N ARG A 101 -18.86 17.08 -14.54
CA ARG A 101 -19.69 17.53 -15.65
C ARG A 101 -19.09 17.21 -17.03
N SER A 102 -17.78 17.51 -17.22
CA SER A 102 -17.13 17.35 -18.53
C SER A 102 -16.99 15.88 -18.93
N GLU A 103 -16.69 15.01 -17.96
CA GLU A 103 -16.49 13.57 -18.19
C GLU A 103 -17.76 12.74 -17.98
N LYS A 104 -18.87 13.36 -17.58
CA LYS A 104 -20.14 12.69 -17.29
C LYS A 104 -19.95 11.51 -16.33
N ILE A 105 -19.34 11.81 -15.19
CA ILE A 105 -18.96 10.78 -14.19
C ILE A 105 -20.19 10.06 -13.66
N ASP A 106 -20.16 8.73 -13.70
CA ASP A 106 -21.23 7.86 -13.22
C ASP A 106 -21.03 7.50 -11.73
N LEU A 107 -19.78 7.35 -11.28
CA LEU A 107 -19.43 6.91 -9.92
C LEU A 107 -18.07 7.46 -9.50
N ILE A 108 -17.96 7.82 -8.21
CA ILE A 108 -16.71 8.26 -7.58
C ILE A 108 -16.16 7.18 -6.66
N VAL A 109 -14.88 6.83 -6.82
CA VAL A 109 -14.11 6.00 -5.88
C VAL A 109 -13.19 6.93 -5.10
N LEU A 110 -13.44 7.05 -3.81
CA LEU A 110 -12.77 7.99 -2.92
C LEU A 110 -11.83 7.28 -1.96
N TYR A 111 -10.56 7.66 -1.95
CA TYR A 111 -9.55 7.23 -0.96
C TYR A 111 -9.19 8.32 0.05
N GLY A 112 -9.32 9.57 -0.36
CA GLY A 112 -8.91 10.73 0.44
C GLY A 112 -9.87 11.04 1.60
N VAL A 113 -9.35 11.54 2.71
CA VAL A 113 -10.14 11.90 3.89
C VAL A 113 -9.99 13.37 4.23
N ALA A 114 -8.77 13.81 4.55
CA ALA A 114 -8.57 15.07 5.25
C ALA A 114 -8.67 16.32 4.37
N THR A 115 -8.11 16.25 3.16
CA THR A 115 -7.95 17.43 2.30
C THR A 115 -9.09 17.60 1.31
N ASN A 116 -9.58 16.51 0.74
CA ASN A 116 -10.57 16.53 -0.35
C ASN A 116 -11.76 15.58 -0.16
N GLY A 117 -11.71 14.69 0.83
CA GLY A 117 -12.73 13.64 0.98
C GLY A 117 -14.10 14.17 1.36
N TRP A 118 -14.21 15.01 2.38
CA TRP A 118 -15.50 15.54 2.85
C TRP A 118 -16.17 16.48 1.81
N GLN A 119 -15.38 17.28 1.08
CA GLN A 119 -15.90 18.10 -0.02
C GLN A 119 -16.44 17.23 -1.16
N THR A 120 -15.71 16.14 -1.48
CA THR A 120 -16.15 15.18 -2.49
C THR A 120 -17.52 14.62 -2.14
N VAL A 121 -17.70 14.16 -0.90
CA VAL A 121 -18.98 13.58 -0.44
C VAL A 121 -20.13 14.61 -0.53
N LEU A 122 -19.88 15.87 -0.09
CA LEU A 122 -20.91 16.92 -0.18
C LEU A 122 -21.30 17.24 -1.62
N ILE A 123 -20.31 17.42 -2.51
CA ILE A 123 -20.55 17.76 -3.91
C ILE A 123 -21.22 16.59 -4.64
N ALA A 124 -20.77 15.38 -4.41
CA ALA A 124 -21.36 14.18 -4.99
C ALA A 124 -22.84 14.02 -4.60
N LYS A 125 -23.19 14.26 -3.33
CA LYS A 125 -24.59 14.28 -2.88
C LYS A 125 -25.42 15.34 -3.59
N LEU A 126 -24.91 16.57 -3.72
CA LEU A 126 -25.61 17.65 -4.43
C LEU A 126 -25.80 17.33 -5.93
N MET A 127 -24.86 16.64 -6.52
CA MET A 127 -24.89 16.24 -7.94
C MET A 127 -25.53 14.87 -8.18
N ARG A 128 -25.95 14.16 -7.12
CA ARG A 128 -26.54 12.82 -7.14
C ARG A 128 -25.62 11.76 -7.75
N ILE A 129 -24.30 11.91 -7.56
CA ILE A 129 -23.30 10.93 -7.98
C ILE A 129 -23.02 9.98 -6.81
N PRO A 130 -23.09 8.64 -7.01
CA PRO A 130 -22.75 7.68 -5.97
C PRO A 130 -21.26 7.70 -5.64
N VAL A 131 -20.93 7.47 -4.36
CA VAL A 131 -19.56 7.45 -3.84
C VAL A 131 -19.29 6.13 -3.15
N ILE A 132 -18.30 5.40 -3.62
CA ILE A 132 -17.67 4.29 -2.89
C ILE A 132 -16.40 4.83 -2.19
N PHE A 133 -16.33 4.71 -0.88
CA PHE A 133 -15.10 5.01 -0.15
C PHE A 133 -14.26 3.74 -0.05
N ARG A 134 -13.08 3.74 -0.66
CA ARG A 134 -12.12 2.65 -0.54
C ARG A 134 -11.20 2.94 0.63
N ALA A 135 -11.47 2.32 1.78
CA ALA A 135 -10.65 2.46 2.97
C ALA A 135 -9.46 1.47 2.91
N ILE A 136 -8.26 2.01 3.03
CA ILE A 136 -7.01 1.23 3.04
C ILE A 136 -6.24 1.38 4.35
N ASP A 137 -6.55 2.41 5.14
CA ASP A 137 -5.82 2.77 6.35
C ASP A 137 -6.73 3.47 7.36
N VAL A 138 -6.26 3.58 8.62
CA VAL A 138 -6.85 4.41 9.67
C VAL A 138 -6.29 5.84 9.53
N SER A 139 -6.93 6.66 8.69
CA SER A 139 -6.37 7.92 8.19
C SER A 139 -5.93 8.91 9.27
N HIS A 140 -6.71 9.07 10.36
CA HIS A 140 -6.40 10.05 11.42
C HIS A 140 -5.23 9.63 12.34
N LEU A 141 -4.77 8.37 12.24
CA LEU A 141 -3.67 7.84 13.05
C LEU A 141 -2.38 7.60 12.26
N LEU A 142 -2.44 7.66 10.93
CA LEU A 142 -1.27 7.39 10.07
C LEU A 142 -0.11 8.37 10.29
N ARG A 143 -0.41 9.60 10.61
CA ARG A 143 0.60 10.65 10.80
C ARG A 143 0.34 11.42 12.10
N GLY A 144 1.39 11.73 12.84
CA GLY A 144 1.33 12.71 13.92
C GLY A 144 0.95 14.08 13.34
N SER A 145 -0.29 14.52 13.54
CA SER A 145 -0.80 15.79 13.02
C SER A 145 -1.49 16.59 14.12
N LEU A 146 -1.21 17.90 14.16
CA LEU A 146 -1.96 18.85 14.97
C LEU A 146 -3.47 18.85 14.64
N PHE A 147 -3.83 18.40 13.42
CA PHE A 147 -5.20 18.32 12.91
C PHE A 147 -5.87 16.97 13.16
N LYS A 148 -5.30 16.09 13.97
CA LYS A 148 -5.84 14.74 14.24
C LYS A 148 -7.35 14.73 14.54
N LYS A 149 -7.83 15.73 15.35
CA LYS A 149 -9.26 15.85 15.66
C LYS A 149 -10.11 16.20 14.44
N LEU A 150 -9.62 17.10 13.58
CA LEU A 150 -10.30 17.47 12.34
C LEU A 150 -10.35 16.32 11.35
N ILE A 151 -9.23 15.63 11.16
CA ILE A 151 -9.15 14.46 10.28
C ILE A 151 -10.12 13.37 10.78
N ARG A 152 -10.14 13.11 12.08
CA ARG A 152 -11.08 12.17 12.70
C ARG A 152 -12.54 12.55 12.47
N THR A 153 -12.88 13.82 12.54
CA THR A 153 -14.24 14.32 12.28
C THR A 153 -14.60 14.15 10.80
N ALA A 154 -13.67 14.46 9.88
CA ALA A 154 -13.86 14.27 8.44
C ALA A 154 -14.04 12.79 8.09
N GLU A 155 -13.22 11.91 8.65
CA GLU A 155 -13.30 10.47 8.49
C GLU A 155 -14.68 9.93 8.93
N ARG A 156 -15.13 10.32 10.13
CA ARG A 156 -16.45 9.95 10.64
C ARG A 156 -17.59 10.48 9.78
N PHE A 157 -17.44 11.71 9.25
CA PHE A 157 -18.42 12.29 8.33
C PHE A 157 -18.49 11.48 7.04
N ILE A 158 -17.35 11.12 6.45
CA ILE A 158 -17.28 10.33 5.22
C ILE A 158 -17.94 8.98 5.44
N TYR A 159 -17.56 8.22 6.48
CA TYR A 159 -18.12 6.89 6.76
C TYR A 159 -19.64 6.86 6.92
N ARG A 160 -20.22 7.96 7.43
CA ARG A 160 -21.68 8.07 7.61
C ARG A 160 -22.44 8.53 6.36
N ASN A 161 -21.73 9.04 5.37
CA ASN A 161 -22.37 9.78 4.30
C ASN A 161 -22.07 9.27 2.88
N VAL A 162 -21.15 8.31 2.72
CA VAL A 162 -20.92 7.64 1.43
C VAL A 162 -21.96 6.55 1.19
N ASP A 163 -22.14 6.18 -0.06
CA ASP A 163 -23.13 5.19 -0.46
C ASP A 163 -22.65 3.76 -0.17
N HIS A 164 -21.33 3.53 -0.18
CA HIS A 164 -20.72 2.25 0.16
C HIS A 164 -19.28 2.44 0.67
N ILE A 165 -18.81 1.52 1.52
CA ILE A 165 -17.42 1.43 1.98
C ILE A 165 -16.86 0.07 1.59
N SER A 166 -15.81 0.08 0.78
CA SER A 166 -15.04 -1.09 0.39
C SER A 166 -13.73 -1.10 1.18
N VAL A 167 -13.43 -2.18 1.88
CA VAL A 167 -12.22 -2.31 2.71
C VAL A 167 -11.42 -3.54 2.34
N HIS A 168 -10.13 -3.56 2.61
CA HIS A 168 -9.26 -4.66 2.23
C HIS A 168 -9.09 -5.76 3.30
N ASN A 169 -9.71 -5.64 4.49
CA ASN A 169 -9.74 -6.69 5.50
C ASN A 169 -10.85 -6.48 6.55
N LYS A 170 -11.16 -7.54 7.31
CA LYS A 170 -12.22 -7.53 8.32
C LYS A 170 -11.95 -6.57 9.47
N ALA A 171 -10.71 -6.46 9.95
CA ALA A 171 -10.37 -5.54 11.05
C ALA A 171 -10.64 -4.08 10.68
N LEU A 172 -10.36 -3.71 9.44
CA LEU A 172 -10.67 -2.38 8.92
C LEU A 172 -12.19 -2.18 8.74
N ALA A 173 -12.96 -3.23 8.36
CA ALA A 173 -14.42 -3.17 8.32
C ALA A 173 -15.00 -2.89 9.70
N GLU A 174 -14.57 -3.62 10.71
CA GLU A 174 -14.97 -3.42 12.11
C GLU A 174 -14.64 -2.00 12.59
N TYR A 175 -13.45 -1.50 12.25
CA TYR A 175 -13.07 -0.13 12.54
C TYR A 175 -14.03 0.88 11.88
N CYS A 176 -14.30 0.78 10.57
CA CYS A 176 -15.22 1.68 9.86
C CYS A 176 -16.61 1.68 10.48
N ILE A 177 -17.15 0.50 10.84
CA ILE A 177 -18.45 0.34 11.50
C ILE A 177 -18.44 0.99 12.88
N SER A 178 -17.39 0.77 13.68
CA SER A 178 -17.23 1.39 15.00
C SER A 178 -17.16 2.92 14.93
N PHE A 179 -16.72 3.45 13.79
CA PHE A 179 -16.62 4.89 13.50
C PHE A 179 -17.89 5.49 12.90
N GLY A 180 -18.91 4.66 12.67
CA GLY A 180 -20.26 5.10 12.30
C GLY A 180 -20.68 4.77 10.87
N ALA A 181 -19.97 3.89 10.17
CA ALA A 181 -20.43 3.30 8.93
C ALA A 181 -21.65 2.39 9.17
N ASP A 182 -22.60 2.38 8.24
CA ASP A 182 -23.67 1.39 8.25
C ASP A 182 -23.09 0.03 7.81
N LYS A 183 -23.23 -0.99 8.68
CA LYS A 183 -22.73 -2.34 8.41
C LYS A 183 -23.24 -2.97 7.12
N ASN A 184 -24.44 -2.58 6.68
CA ASN A 184 -25.04 -3.08 5.43
C ASN A 184 -24.40 -2.47 4.17
N ASN A 185 -23.64 -1.39 4.34
CA ASN A 185 -22.95 -0.69 3.27
C ASN A 185 -21.43 -0.83 3.38
N VAL A 186 -20.93 -1.86 4.07
CA VAL A 186 -19.50 -2.18 4.17
C VAL A 186 -19.24 -3.56 3.57
N SER A 187 -18.36 -3.65 2.58
CA SER A 187 -17.86 -4.91 2.03
C SER A 187 -16.38 -5.10 2.29
N VAL A 188 -15.95 -6.36 2.40
CA VAL A 188 -14.52 -6.72 2.47
C VAL A 188 -14.09 -7.22 1.10
N ASP A 189 -13.36 -6.38 0.39
CA ASP A 189 -12.87 -6.64 -0.96
C ASP A 189 -11.34 -6.76 -0.88
N TYR A 190 -10.87 -8.01 -0.69
CA TYR A 190 -9.44 -8.29 -0.56
C TYR A 190 -8.66 -7.86 -1.80
N PRO A 191 -7.46 -7.27 -1.64
CA PRO A 191 -6.59 -7.00 -2.77
C PRO A 191 -6.18 -8.32 -3.43
N ARG A 192 -6.12 -8.31 -4.75
CA ARG A 192 -5.64 -9.42 -5.55
C ARG A 192 -4.21 -9.14 -6.01
N PHE A 193 -3.56 -10.16 -6.51
CA PHE A 193 -2.21 -10.02 -7.06
C PHE A 193 -2.12 -10.68 -8.42
N ASP A 194 -1.29 -10.11 -9.27
CA ASP A 194 -0.90 -10.74 -10.52
C ASP A 194 0.07 -11.90 -10.20
N THR A 195 -0.49 -13.09 -10.09
CA THR A 195 0.28 -14.32 -9.81
C THR A 195 1.16 -14.76 -10.98
N ASN A 196 1.00 -14.17 -12.16
CA ASN A 196 1.92 -14.37 -13.27
C ASN A 196 3.15 -13.49 -13.11
N ARG A 197 2.97 -12.25 -12.67
CA ARG A 197 4.08 -11.33 -12.37
C ARG A 197 4.77 -11.69 -11.06
N PHE A 198 4.00 -11.83 -9.97
CA PHE A 198 4.51 -12.23 -8.66
C PHE A 198 4.51 -13.77 -8.56
N ALA A 199 5.51 -14.38 -9.18
CA ALA A 199 5.72 -15.82 -9.20
C ALA A 199 7.14 -16.16 -8.72
N PRO A 200 7.36 -17.36 -8.19
CA PRO A 200 8.70 -17.81 -7.83
C PRO A 200 9.64 -17.75 -9.04
N GLN A 201 10.81 -17.19 -8.82
CA GLN A 201 11.90 -17.14 -9.79
C GLN A 201 13.18 -17.64 -9.14
N ALA A 202 14.08 -18.19 -9.95
CA ALA A 202 15.43 -18.48 -9.48
C ALA A 202 16.12 -17.18 -9.03
N ARG A 203 16.94 -17.27 -7.98
CA ARG A 203 17.74 -16.13 -7.51
C ARG A 203 18.62 -15.60 -8.64
N ASP A 204 18.44 -14.34 -9.00
CA ASP A 204 19.29 -13.66 -10.00
C ASP A 204 20.68 -13.45 -9.41
N GLN A 205 21.66 -14.22 -9.90
CA GLN A 205 23.02 -14.21 -9.36
C GLN A 205 23.76 -12.91 -9.68
N ASN A 206 23.44 -12.26 -10.80
CA ASN A 206 24.04 -10.95 -11.14
C ASN A 206 23.55 -9.86 -10.20
N LEU A 207 22.24 -9.83 -9.96
CA LEU A 207 21.64 -8.92 -9.00
C LEU A 207 22.14 -9.20 -7.57
N ALA A 208 22.20 -10.46 -7.16
CA ALA A 208 22.74 -10.85 -5.86
C ALA A 208 24.19 -10.37 -5.68
N SER A 209 25.05 -10.63 -6.67
CA SER A 209 26.47 -10.22 -6.67
C SER A 209 26.62 -8.71 -6.61
N SER A 210 25.74 -7.93 -7.28
CA SER A 210 25.75 -6.47 -7.21
C SER A 210 25.48 -5.92 -5.82
N TYR A 211 24.87 -6.72 -4.96
CA TYR A 211 24.65 -6.44 -3.53
C TYR A 211 25.68 -7.14 -2.60
N GLY A 212 26.70 -7.80 -3.15
CA GLY A 212 27.66 -8.58 -2.36
C GLY A 212 27.06 -9.86 -1.77
N ILE A 213 25.91 -10.31 -2.27
CA ILE A 213 25.25 -11.54 -1.84
C ILE A 213 25.79 -12.70 -2.67
N SER A 214 26.54 -13.61 -2.04
CA SER A 214 27.03 -14.85 -2.65
C SER A 214 25.98 -15.99 -2.60
N PRO A 215 26.16 -17.07 -3.38
CA PRO A 215 25.22 -18.20 -3.37
C PRO A 215 25.04 -18.88 -2.00
N GLU A 216 26.04 -18.78 -1.14
CA GLU A 216 26.02 -19.38 0.22
C GLU A 216 25.30 -18.50 1.26
N HIS A 217 25.07 -17.22 0.94
CA HIS A 217 24.36 -16.32 1.84
C HIS A 217 22.88 -16.67 1.96
N LYS A 218 22.39 -16.59 3.20
CA LYS A 218 20.98 -16.61 3.55
C LYS A 218 20.47 -15.18 3.69
N VAL A 219 19.38 -14.85 3.02
CA VAL A 219 18.90 -13.47 2.93
C VAL A 219 17.58 -13.31 3.65
N VAL A 220 17.56 -12.43 4.63
CA VAL A 220 16.36 -11.90 5.26
C VAL A 220 15.95 -10.63 4.52
N PHE A 221 14.71 -10.56 4.08
CA PHE A 221 14.22 -9.46 3.24
C PHE A 221 13.15 -8.63 3.90
N TYR A 222 13.28 -7.32 3.78
CA TYR A 222 12.21 -6.36 4.09
C TYR A 222 12.03 -5.37 2.94
N ARG A 223 10.78 -5.07 2.59
CA ARG A 223 10.47 -4.05 1.59
C ARG A 223 9.32 -3.16 2.05
N GLY A 224 9.42 -1.86 1.83
CA GLY A 224 8.29 -0.94 1.99
C GLY A 224 8.68 0.44 2.51
N THR A 225 7.68 1.28 2.72
CA THR A 225 7.91 2.59 3.33
C THR A 225 8.43 2.42 4.76
N LEU A 226 9.51 3.12 5.06
CA LEU A 226 10.18 3.08 6.35
C LEU A 226 9.52 4.09 7.30
N TYR A 227 8.36 3.69 7.83
CA TYR A 227 7.68 4.43 8.88
C TYR A 227 8.28 4.09 10.25
N ARG A 228 8.08 4.96 11.25
CA ARG A 228 8.53 4.69 12.64
C ARG A 228 7.87 3.44 13.22
N PHE A 229 6.63 3.13 12.85
CA PHE A 229 5.94 1.92 13.29
C PHE A 229 6.37 0.64 12.54
N CYS A 230 7.31 0.72 11.59
CA CYS A 230 7.77 -0.47 10.87
C CYS A 230 8.59 -1.43 11.75
N GLY A 231 9.10 -0.98 12.89
CA GLY A 231 9.81 -1.81 13.87
C GLY A 231 11.17 -2.34 13.42
N LEU A 232 11.70 -1.87 12.27
CA LEU A 232 12.96 -2.38 11.70
C LEU A 232 14.18 -2.08 12.57
N GLU A 233 14.27 -0.90 13.17
CA GLU A 233 15.37 -0.58 14.09
C GLU A 233 15.40 -1.60 15.22
N ARG A 234 14.25 -1.84 15.86
CA ARG A 234 14.14 -2.82 16.93
C ARG A 234 14.46 -4.25 16.46
N PHE A 235 14.02 -4.62 15.26
CA PHE A 235 14.38 -5.91 14.66
C PHE A 235 15.90 -6.04 14.48
N LEU A 236 16.59 -5.04 13.95
CA LEU A 236 18.04 -5.06 13.76
C LEU A 236 18.78 -5.16 15.09
N GLU A 237 18.34 -4.46 16.14
CA GLU A 237 18.92 -4.58 17.49
C GLU A 237 18.84 -6.03 18.01
N LEU A 238 17.66 -6.65 17.87
CA LEU A 238 17.46 -8.03 18.31
C LEU A 238 18.20 -9.06 17.45
N PHE A 239 18.35 -8.78 16.14
CA PHE A 239 18.95 -9.70 15.18
C PHE A 239 20.47 -9.54 15.04
N ALA A 240 21.06 -8.51 15.65
CA ALA A 240 22.49 -8.17 15.52
C ALA A 240 23.40 -9.29 16.00
N GLU A 241 23.02 -10.05 17.03
CA GLU A 241 23.80 -11.20 17.50
C GLU A 241 23.85 -12.32 16.45
N THR A 242 22.71 -12.62 15.80
CA THR A 242 22.68 -13.57 14.68
C THR A 242 23.62 -13.15 13.55
N LEU A 243 23.62 -11.86 13.20
CA LEU A 243 24.50 -11.34 12.14
C LEU A 243 25.97 -11.46 12.53
N ARG A 244 26.36 -11.09 13.76
CA ARG A 244 27.74 -11.18 14.21
C ARG A 244 28.24 -12.63 14.31
N SER A 245 27.38 -13.55 14.75
CA SER A 245 27.73 -14.97 14.91
C SER A 245 27.75 -15.76 13.60
N ASN A 246 27.07 -15.25 12.55
CA ASN A 246 26.96 -15.93 11.26
C ASN A 246 27.14 -14.98 10.08
N GLN A 247 28.35 -14.94 9.53
CA GLN A 247 28.70 -14.09 8.38
C GLN A 247 27.98 -14.48 7.08
N LYS A 248 27.29 -15.62 7.05
CA LYS A 248 26.49 -16.06 5.88
C LYS A 248 25.06 -15.54 5.91
N VAL A 249 24.67 -14.81 6.93
CA VAL A 249 23.34 -14.19 7.01
C VAL A 249 23.43 -12.74 6.58
N MET A 250 22.55 -12.34 5.64
CA MET A 250 22.44 -10.98 5.11
C MET A 250 21.03 -10.46 5.35
N VAL A 251 20.89 -9.16 5.54
CA VAL A 251 19.59 -8.47 5.58
C VAL A 251 19.53 -7.51 4.41
N LEU A 252 18.53 -7.68 3.52
CA LEU A 252 18.28 -6.77 2.41
C LEU A 252 17.01 -5.95 2.70
N ILE A 253 17.14 -4.65 2.84
CA ILE A 253 16.07 -3.69 3.09
C ILE A 253 15.91 -2.82 1.85
N ILE A 254 14.71 -2.85 1.22
CA ILE A 254 14.37 -2.00 0.08
C ILE A 254 13.25 -1.05 0.49
N GLY A 255 13.57 0.24 0.58
CA GLY A 255 12.59 1.24 0.97
C GLY A 255 13.18 2.61 1.27
N SER A 256 12.27 3.56 1.45
CA SER A 256 12.58 4.92 1.87
C SER A 256 11.47 5.42 2.80
N GLY A 257 11.76 6.40 3.63
CA GLY A 257 10.78 6.96 4.54
C GLY A 257 11.42 7.70 5.71
N GLU A 258 10.58 8.17 6.61
CA GLU A 258 10.99 9.01 7.75
C GLU A 258 11.98 8.31 8.71
N ALA A 259 11.89 6.98 8.83
CA ALA A 259 12.77 6.18 9.68
C ALA A 259 14.08 5.74 9.01
N ALA A 260 14.32 6.11 7.73
CA ALA A 260 15.51 5.66 7.00
C ALA A 260 16.83 6.06 7.70
N LYS A 261 16.87 7.29 8.23
CA LYS A 261 18.04 7.77 8.97
C LYS A 261 18.25 6.99 10.27
N ASP A 262 17.19 6.79 11.05
CA ASP A 262 17.27 6.07 12.33
C ASP A 262 17.74 4.62 12.11
N ILE A 263 17.27 3.98 11.03
CA ILE A 263 17.71 2.64 10.62
C ILE A 263 19.18 2.63 10.21
N THR A 264 19.64 3.63 9.43
CA THR A 264 21.05 3.76 9.04
C THR A 264 21.95 3.95 10.27
N ASP A 265 21.55 4.84 11.19
CA ASP A 265 22.27 5.09 12.43
C ASP A 265 22.32 3.81 13.31
N ALA A 266 21.25 3.01 13.32
CA ALA A 266 21.24 1.72 14.03
C ALA A 266 22.19 0.70 13.40
N ILE A 267 22.25 0.59 12.07
CA ILE A 267 23.20 -0.29 11.36
C ILE A 267 24.63 0.02 11.78
N HIS A 268 25.02 1.31 11.77
CA HIS A 268 26.36 1.75 12.20
C HIS A 268 26.62 1.48 13.69
N ARG A 269 25.67 1.84 14.55
CA ARG A 269 25.77 1.61 16.00
C ARG A 269 25.97 0.13 16.36
N LEU A 270 25.33 -0.75 15.58
CA LEU A 270 25.40 -2.20 15.80
C LEU A 270 26.64 -2.87 15.18
N GLY A 271 27.36 -2.18 14.29
CA GLY A 271 28.54 -2.70 13.58
C GLY A 271 28.20 -3.84 12.62
N VAL A 272 27.08 -3.72 11.88
CA VAL A 272 26.57 -4.77 10.96
C VAL A 272 26.49 -4.30 9.49
N GLU A 273 27.23 -3.27 9.13
CA GLU A 273 27.22 -2.65 7.80
C GLU A 273 27.58 -3.62 6.68
N SER A 274 28.45 -4.58 6.97
CA SER A 274 28.84 -5.60 5.99
C SER A 274 27.74 -6.61 5.65
N GLN A 275 26.71 -6.71 6.50
CA GLN A 275 25.66 -7.72 6.37
C GLN A 275 24.27 -7.12 6.18
N VAL A 276 24.09 -5.79 6.38
CA VAL A 276 22.80 -5.11 6.23
C VAL A 276 22.85 -4.14 5.06
N ILE A 277 22.08 -4.44 4.05
CA ILE A 277 22.02 -3.68 2.81
C ILE A 277 20.73 -2.85 2.82
N LEU A 278 20.85 -1.53 2.88
CA LEU A 278 19.72 -0.60 2.75
C LEU A 278 19.76 0.07 1.37
N ARG A 279 18.66 -0.05 0.61
CA ARG A 279 18.50 0.55 -0.72
C ARG A 279 17.18 1.31 -0.81
N PRO A 280 17.12 2.38 -1.61
CA PRO A 280 15.87 3.06 -1.92
C PRO A 280 14.90 2.12 -2.67
N PHE A 281 13.67 2.59 -2.90
CA PHE A 281 12.72 1.85 -3.74
C PHE A 281 13.29 1.56 -5.12
N VAL A 282 13.02 0.35 -5.60
CA VAL A 282 13.34 -0.09 -6.96
C VAL A 282 12.12 0.05 -7.86
N GLU A 283 12.35 0.04 -9.17
CA GLU A 283 11.26 0.02 -10.15
C GLU A 283 10.35 -1.18 -9.95
N TYR A 284 9.05 -0.99 -10.16
CA TYR A 284 8.05 -2.03 -9.91
C TYR A 284 8.27 -3.30 -10.78
N SER A 285 8.76 -3.12 -12.00
CA SER A 285 9.15 -4.21 -12.91
C SER A 285 10.27 -5.09 -12.38
N GLU A 286 11.20 -4.52 -11.59
CA GLU A 286 12.35 -5.23 -11.01
C GLU A 286 12.06 -5.81 -9.62
N LEU A 287 10.91 -5.49 -9.04
CA LEU A 287 10.58 -5.82 -7.66
C LEU A 287 10.61 -7.34 -7.39
N VAL A 288 10.09 -8.15 -8.31
CA VAL A 288 10.02 -9.61 -8.16
C VAL A 288 11.42 -10.22 -8.07
N LYS A 289 12.37 -9.76 -8.88
CA LYS A 289 13.78 -10.21 -8.82
C LYS A 289 14.37 -9.96 -7.43
N HIS A 290 14.08 -8.80 -6.84
CA HIS A 290 14.57 -8.46 -5.50
C HIS A 290 13.91 -9.31 -4.40
N ILE A 291 12.59 -9.56 -4.49
CA ILE A 291 11.90 -10.46 -3.56
C ILE A 291 12.49 -11.87 -3.64
N CYS A 292 12.77 -12.36 -4.85
CA CYS A 292 13.31 -13.70 -5.06
C CYS A 292 14.80 -13.86 -4.69
N LEU A 293 15.47 -12.81 -4.23
CA LEU A 293 16.77 -12.94 -3.54
C LEU A 293 16.65 -13.53 -2.14
N ALA A 294 15.47 -13.47 -1.54
CA ALA A 294 15.24 -13.81 -0.14
C ALA A 294 15.12 -15.31 0.12
N ASP A 295 15.57 -15.74 1.29
CA ASP A 295 15.20 -17.03 1.90
C ASP A 295 14.01 -16.86 2.85
N VAL A 296 13.89 -15.72 3.53
CA VAL A 296 12.81 -15.36 4.47
C VAL A 296 12.48 -13.88 4.34
N SER A 297 11.21 -13.54 4.27
CA SER A 297 10.74 -12.14 4.34
C SER A 297 10.20 -11.82 5.73
N VAL A 298 10.38 -10.59 6.20
CA VAL A 298 9.94 -10.17 7.52
C VAL A 298 8.97 -9.00 7.45
N ASN A 299 7.95 -9.02 8.32
CA ASN A 299 7.08 -7.90 8.59
C ASN A 299 7.09 -7.59 10.09
N THR A 300 7.82 -6.57 10.45
CA THR A 300 8.18 -6.21 11.83
C THR A 300 7.30 -5.11 12.42
N PHE A 301 6.11 -4.88 11.84
CA PHE A 301 5.21 -3.82 12.28
C PHE A 301 4.90 -3.91 13.77
N VAL A 302 5.04 -2.79 14.48
CA VAL A 302 4.66 -2.70 15.89
C VAL A 302 3.12 -2.76 15.97
N PRO A 303 2.54 -3.73 16.71
CA PRO A 303 1.10 -3.86 16.86
C PRO A 303 0.46 -2.58 17.41
N SER A 304 -0.56 -2.10 16.73
CA SER A 304 -1.34 -0.91 17.07
C SER A 304 -2.66 -0.95 16.28
N LEU A 305 -3.61 -0.07 16.59
CA LEU A 305 -4.84 0.01 15.80
C LEU A 305 -4.58 0.23 14.30
N VAL A 306 -3.57 1.05 13.96
CA VAL A 306 -3.18 1.31 12.56
C VAL A 306 -2.68 0.04 11.88
N THR A 307 -1.76 -0.67 12.53
CA THR A 307 -1.14 -1.86 11.97
C THR A 307 -2.05 -3.08 12.03
N ASP A 308 -2.93 -3.17 13.02
CA ASP A 308 -3.97 -4.20 13.10
C ASP A 308 -5.01 -4.08 11.96
N CYS A 309 -5.32 -2.85 11.54
CA CYS A 309 -6.18 -2.59 10.38
C CYS A 309 -5.44 -2.68 9.05
N ALA A 310 -4.13 -2.79 9.04
CA ALA A 310 -3.34 -2.87 7.80
C ALA A 310 -3.36 -4.28 7.21
N LEU A 311 -3.25 -4.35 5.88
CA LEU A 311 -2.92 -5.57 5.15
C LEU A 311 -1.64 -5.30 4.35
N PRO A 312 -0.46 -5.62 4.90
CA PRO A 312 0.81 -5.23 4.28
C PRO A 312 1.04 -5.91 2.93
N GLY A 313 0.95 -5.16 1.83
CA GLY A 313 1.15 -5.68 0.47
C GLY A 313 2.49 -6.40 0.27
N ARG A 314 3.53 -5.99 1.02
CA ARG A 314 4.84 -6.66 1.01
C ARG A 314 4.77 -8.13 1.44
N VAL A 315 3.92 -8.44 2.42
CA VAL A 315 3.70 -9.82 2.88
C VAL A 315 3.07 -10.61 1.76
N LEU A 316 2.00 -10.09 1.16
CA LEU A 316 1.28 -10.78 0.10
C LEU A 316 2.13 -10.98 -1.15
N GLN A 317 2.95 -9.99 -1.51
CA GLN A 317 3.91 -10.11 -2.62
C GLN A 317 4.99 -11.17 -2.36
N SER A 318 5.51 -11.24 -1.13
CA SER A 318 6.46 -12.29 -0.74
C SER A 318 5.83 -13.67 -0.81
N LEU A 319 4.61 -13.84 -0.28
CA LEU A 319 3.86 -15.10 -0.35
C LEU A 319 3.57 -15.51 -1.80
N ALA A 320 3.20 -14.56 -2.67
CA ALA A 320 2.99 -14.83 -4.09
C ALA A 320 4.27 -15.33 -4.80
N CYS A 321 5.42 -14.76 -4.45
CA CYS A 321 6.73 -15.19 -4.92
C CYS A 321 7.23 -16.48 -4.24
N GLY A 322 6.45 -17.09 -3.35
CA GLY A 322 6.84 -18.32 -2.64
C GLY A 322 7.91 -18.09 -1.56
N ILE A 323 8.09 -16.86 -1.09
CA ILE A 323 9.03 -16.55 -0.02
C ILE A 323 8.31 -16.66 1.34
N PRO A 324 8.78 -17.52 2.26
CA PRO A 324 8.23 -17.63 3.61
C PRO A 324 8.27 -16.31 4.36
N VAL A 325 7.23 -16.05 5.15
CA VAL A 325 7.10 -14.79 5.88
C VAL A 325 7.01 -15.02 7.38
N VAL A 326 7.84 -14.29 8.14
CA VAL A 326 7.66 -14.08 9.58
C VAL A 326 7.06 -12.70 9.80
N SER A 327 5.93 -12.63 10.50
CA SER A 327 5.23 -11.37 10.77
C SER A 327 4.86 -11.24 12.24
N THR A 328 4.87 -10.00 12.73
CA THR A 328 4.12 -9.71 13.96
C THR A 328 2.64 -10.02 13.76
N PRO A 329 1.91 -10.43 14.82
CA PRO A 329 0.51 -10.82 14.72
C PRO A 329 -0.38 -9.57 14.53
N LEU A 330 -0.75 -9.27 13.29
CA LEU A 330 -1.64 -8.17 12.92
C LEU A 330 -3.02 -8.74 12.60
N LYS A 331 -4.08 -8.18 13.17
CA LYS A 331 -5.46 -8.70 13.00
C LYS A 331 -5.89 -8.79 11.54
N GLY A 332 -5.60 -7.76 10.74
CA GLY A 332 -5.91 -7.75 9.31
C GLY A 332 -5.23 -8.86 8.54
N LEU A 333 -3.95 -9.12 8.83
CA LEU A 333 -3.18 -10.19 8.18
C LEU A 333 -3.62 -11.58 8.66
N ILE A 334 -3.86 -11.76 9.97
CA ILE A 334 -4.38 -13.01 10.52
C ILE A 334 -5.75 -13.33 9.90
N GLY A 335 -6.64 -12.34 9.83
CA GLY A 335 -7.96 -12.53 9.22
C GLY A 335 -7.90 -12.81 7.71
N TYR A 336 -6.90 -12.30 7.00
CA TYR A 336 -6.65 -12.60 5.58
C TYR A 336 -6.12 -14.03 5.39
N ALA A 337 -5.13 -14.42 6.19
CA ALA A 337 -4.48 -15.71 6.10
C ALA A 337 -5.39 -16.86 6.57
N GLY A 338 -6.28 -16.60 7.53
CA GLY A 338 -7.15 -17.63 8.09
C GLY A 338 -6.37 -18.83 8.62
N ASP A 339 -6.85 -20.03 8.34
CA ASP A 339 -6.24 -21.30 8.78
C ASP A 339 -5.13 -21.83 7.86
N SER A 340 -4.67 -21.03 6.88
CA SER A 340 -3.74 -21.48 5.82
C SER A 340 -2.36 -21.92 6.32
N LYS A 341 -1.98 -21.54 7.56
CA LYS A 341 -0.63 -21.74 8.11
C LYS A 341 0.50 -21.30 7.17
N SER A 342 0.24 -20.25 6.38
CA SER A 342 1.17 -19.73 5.38
C SER A 342 2.11 -18.66 5.91
N VAL A 343 1.84 -18.11 7.10
CA VAL A 343 2.63 -17.06 7.75
C VAL A 343 3.03 -17.55 9.15
N VAL A 344 4.29 -17.35 9.51
CA VAL A 344 4.76 -17.57 10.88
C VAL A 344 4.55 -16.28 11.67
N TYR A 345 3.75 -16.37 12.74
CA TYR A 345 3.47 -15.23 13.60
C TYR A 345 4.31 -15.30 14.88
N ALA A 346 5.01 -14.21 15.18
CA ALA A 346 5.74 -14.05 16.43
C ALA A 346 5.73 -12.58 16.89
N PRO A 347 5.63 -12.28 18.20
CA PRO A 347 5.82 -10.93 18.69
C PRO A 347 7.24 -10.45 18.42
N LEU A 348 7.42 -9.14 18.18
CA LEU A 348 8.74 -8.55 17.90
C LEU A 348 9.63 -8.57 19.16
N GLY A 349 10.31 -9.68 19.35
CA GLY A 349 11.16 -10.04 20.48
C GLY A 349 12.09 -11.19 20.12
N VAL A 350 12.54 -11.93 21.12
CA VAL A 350 13.39 -13.11 20.95
C VAL A 350 12.68 -14.18 20.12
N GLU A 351 11.37 -14.34 20.30
CA GLU A 351 10.54 -15.30 19.56
C GLU A 351 10.56 -15.00 18.05
N PHE A 352 10.53 -13.71 17.67
CA PHE A 352 10.62 -13.30 16.27
C PHE A 352 11.95 -13.66 15.64
N VAL A 353 13.06 -13.38 16.39
CA VAL A 353 14.41 -13.73 15.96
C VAL A 353 14.57 -15.25 15.83
N ASN A 354 14.07 -16.02 16.80
CA ASN A 354 14.11 -17.48 16.75
C ASN A 354 13.34 -18.01 15.54
N ALA A 355 12.13 -17.49 15.26
CA ALA A 355 11.35 -17.89 14.11
C ALA A 355 12.07 -17.60 12.77
N VAL A 356 12.76 -16.47 12.65
CA VAL A 356 13.58 -16.16 11.48
C VAL A 356 14.77 -17.13 11.38
N ASN A 357 15.49 -17.36 12.47
CA ASN A 357 16.64 -18.26 12.48
C ASN A 357 16.26 -19.71 12.15
N ASP A 358 15.16 -20.19 12.73
CA ASP A 358 14.64 -21.53 12.45
C ASP A 358 14.33 -21.69 10.96
N LEU A 359 13.67 -20.71 10.33
CA LEU A 359 13.40 -20.75 8.89
C LEU A 359 14.68 -20.65 8.06
N LEU A 360 15.69 -19.88 8.45
CA LEU A 360 16.97 -19.83 7.72
C LEU A 360 17.66 -21.20 7.70
N LEU A 361 17.53 -22.00 8.77
CA LEU A 361 18.13 -23.32 8.91
C LEU A 361 17.27 -24.45 8.34
N ASN A 362 15.94 -24.33 8.41
CA ASN A 362 14.99 -25.40 8.05
C ASN A 362 14.45 -25.25 6.65
N LYS A 363 15.16 -25.79 5.65
CA LYS A 363 14.70 -25.75 4.26
C LYS A 363 13.36 -26.46 4.03
N PRO A 364 13.08 -27.67 4.57
CA PRO A 364 11.78 -28.32 4.44
C PRO A 364 10.61 -27.44 4.88
N GLU A 365 10.76 -26.72 6.01
CA GLU A 365 9.72 -25.83 6.48
C GLU A 365 9.54 -24.59 5.57
N ARG A 366 10.64 -24.05 5.03
CA ARG A 366 10.54 -22.99 4.01
C ARG A 366 9.78 -23.47 2.77
N ASP A 367 10.08 -24.67 2.30
CA ASP A 367 9.41 -25.25 1.11
C ASP A 367 7.91 -25.45 1.38
N ARG A 368 7.53 -25.94 2.58
CA ARG A 368 6.12 -26.06 3.00
C ARG A 368 5.39 -24.71 3.03
N LEU A 369 6.01 -23.71 3.64
CA LEU A 369 5.46 -22.36 3.74
C LEU A 369 5.37 -21.67 2.38
N SER A 370 6.32 -21.93 1.47
CA SER A 370 6.29 -21.43 0.12
C SER A 370 5.04 -21.92 -0.64
N VAL A 371 4.72 -23.21 -0.54
CA VAL A 371 3.51 -23.79 -1.15
C VAL A 371 2.26 -23.17 -0.51
N ALA A 372 2.15 -23.22 0.81
CA ALA A 372 0.99 -22.69 1.54
C ALA A 372 0.73 -21.20 1.27
N GLY A 373 1.81 -20.41 1.17
CA GLY A 373 1.72 -18.97 0.84
C GLY A 373 1.14 -18.71 -0.55
N ARG A 374 1.62 -19.45 -1.54
CA ARG A 374 1.12 -19.36 -2.92
C ARG A 374 -0.33 -19.82 -3.05
N GLU A 375 -0.69 -20.91 -2.39
CA GLU A 375 -2.07 -21.41 -2.35
C GLU A 375 -3.01 -20.38 -1.71
N LEU A 376 -2.59 -19.75 -0.61
CA LEU A 376 -3.36 -18.65 0.00
C LEU A 376 -3.61 -17.52 -0.99
N ILE A 377 -2.57 -17.04 -1.68
CA ILE A 377 -2.72 -15.94 -2.63
C ILE A 377 -3.62 -16.36 -3.80
N ALA A 378 -3.43 -17.55 -4.36
CA ALA A 378 -4.24 -18.08 -5.46
C ALA A 378 -5.72 -18.24 -5.05
N SER A 379 -5.99 -18.66 -3.82
CA SER A 379 -7.35 -18.84 -3.30
C SER A 379 -8.18 -17.54 -3.22
N LYS A 380 -7.52 -16.38 -3.25
CA LYS A 380 -8.20 -15.07 -3.23
C LYS A 380 -8.65 -14.61 -4.63
N GLY A 381 -8.30 -15.35 -5.69
CA GLY A 381 -8.58 -14.99 -7.07
C GLY A 381 -7.52 -14.06 -7.67
N ASN A 382 -7.71 -13.73 -8.94
CA ASN A 382 -6.82 -12.87 -9.71
C ASN A 382 -7.41 -11.46 -9.92
N TRP A 383 -6.71 -10.61 -10.67
CA TRP A 383 -7.15 -9.25 -10.98
C TRP A 383 -8.43 -9.20 -11.86
N GLN A 384 -8.64 -10.17 -12.73
CA GLN A 384 -9.85 -10.26 -13.55
C GLN A 384 -11.08 -10.53 -12.68
N ASP A 385 -10.95 -11.45 -11.71
CA ASP A 385 -11.99 -11.73 -10.73
C ASP A 385 -12.32 -10.48 -9.91
N PHE A 386 -11.29 -9.79 -9.38
CA PHE A 386 -11.46 -8.54 -8.65
C PHE A 386 -12.18 -7.48 -9.50
N THR A 387 -11.75 -7.31 -10.76
CA THR A 387 -12.34 -6.30 -11.66
C THR A 387 -13.82 -6.56 -11.89
N THR A 388 -14.19 -7.83 -12.11
CA THR A 388 -15.59 -8.24 -12.30
C THR A 388 -16.41 -7.96 -11.04
N GLU A 389 -15.96 -8.43 -9.88
CA GLU A 389 -16.62 -8.22 -8.58
C GLU A 389 -16.76 -6.72 -8.26
N PHE A 390 -15.70 -5.94 -8.51
CA PHE A 390 -15.75 -4.51 -8.24
C PHE A 390 -16.69 -3.75 -9.17
N ILE A 391 -16.79 -4.13 -10.45
CA ILE A 391 -17.75 -3.58 -11.40
C ILE A 391 -19.18 -3.93 -10.98
N GLU A 392 -19.44 -5.14 -10.50
CA GLU A 392 -20.74 -5.56 -9.98
C GLU A 392 -21.13 -4.75 -8.74
N LEU A 393 -20.19 -4.57 -7.81
CA LEU A 393 -20.36 -3.69 -6.65
C LEU A 393 -20.76 -2.27 -7.10
N CYS A 394 -20.02 -1.70 -8.04
CA CYS A 394 -20.31 -0.36 -8.57
C CYS A 394 -21.72 -0.26 -9.15
N ARG A 395 -22.13 -1.25 -9.96
CA ARG A 395 -23.50 -1.32 -10.53
C ARG A 395 -24.55 -1.40 -9.43
N SER A 396 -24.32 -2.22 -8.41
CA SER A 396 -25.26 -2.37 -7.29
C SER A 396 -25.43 -1.09 -6.48
N VAL A 397 -24.34 -0.33 -6.28
CA VAL A 397 -24.35 0.96 -5.58
C VAL A 397 -25.09 2.02 -6.40
N MET A 398 -24.88 2.04 -7.72
CA MET A 398 -25.58 2.95 -8.65
C MET A 398 -27.07 2.66 -8.71
N ALA A 399 -27.49 1.41 -8.67
CA ALA A 399 -28.88 1.00 -8.73
C ALA A 399 -29.71 1.37 -7.48
N ARG A 400 -29.06 1.66 -6.36
CA ARG A 400 -29.72 2.06 -5.09
C ARG A 400 -30.00 3.57 -5.03
N LYS A 401 -29.54 4.35 -6.00
CA LYS A 401 -29.61 5.81 -6.04
C LYS A 401 -30.51 6.34 -7.16
#